data_46b95c8dca47e2f25cf689f15d2013f4
#
_entry.id   46b95c8dca47e2f25cf689f15d2013f4
#
_cell.length_a   1.000
_cell.length_b   1.000
_cell.length_c   1.000
_cell.angle_alpha   90.00
_cell.angle_beta   90.00
_cell.angle_gamma   90.00
#
_symmetry.space_group_name_H-M   'P 1'
#
loop_
_entity.id
_entity.type
_entity.pdbx_description
1 polymer ?
#
loop_
_entity_poly.entity_id
_entity_poly.type
_entity_poly.pdbx_seq_one_letter_code
_entity_poly.pdbx_strand_id
1 'polypeptide(L)'
;MFSQEIREATKAEHKSAEESPFMQSLLFGKVPRDAYFDYIAQLAPIYEALEKWEGSMPFFDRRLDRFERIIADLEYIGTRVVLNSTISYVKHLTELIKTKDEVRILAHHYVRYLGDLSGGQAIGTLVARNLSIPPNFLSFYDFDDIGDRVRYKETYRENLNTYIDPKDYDKFITEAKLAFKYTEQIFSELADKWIQKDEVE
;
A
#
# COMPACT_ATOMS: atom_id res chain seq x y z
N MET A 1 -5.98 -13.03 -19.67
CA MET A 1 -6.93 -12.22 -18.86
C MET A 1 -6.20 -10.99 -18.36
N PHE A 2 -6.86 -9.83 -18.34
CA PHE A 2 -6.24 -8.56 -17.97
C PHE A 2 -5.57 -8.58 -16.59
N SER A 3 -6.20 -9.18 -15.59
CA SER A 3 -5.62 -9.33 -14.25
C SER A 3 -4.30 -10.13 -14.20
N GLN A 4 -4.11 -11.08 -15.12
CA GLN A 4 -2.85 -11.80 -15.29
C GLN A 4 -1.79 -10.91 -15.96
N GLU A 5 -2.20 -10.12 -16.95
CA GLU A 5 -1.33 -9.18 -17.65
C GLU A 5 -0.81 -8.10 -16.69
N ILE A 6 -1.67 -7.51 -15.84
CA ILE A 6 -1.26 -6.57 -14.80
C ILE A 6 -0.19 -7.22 -13.90
N ARG A 7 -0.45 -8.43 -13.42
CA ARG A 7 0.47 -9.14 -12.52
C ARG A 7 1.84 -9.36 -13.14
N GLU A 8 1.89 -9.80 -14.39
CA GLU A 8 3.17 -10.02 -15.09
C GLU A 8 3.86 -8.68 -15.39
N ALA A 9 3.11 -7.67 -15.81
CA ALA A 9 3.64 -6.35 -16.15
C ALA A 9 4.21 -5.60 -14.92
N THR A 10 3.69 -5.84 -13.71
CA THR A 10 4.12 -5.18 -12.47
C THR A 10 5.03 -6.04 -11.58
N LYS A 11 5.42 -7.22 -12.05
CA LYS A 11 6.19 -8.19 -11.26
C LYS A 11 7.57 -7.65 -10.83
N ALA A 12 8.23 -6.91 -11.70
CA ALA A 12 9.54 -6.33 -11.41
C ALA A 12 9.42 -5.24 -10.33
N GLU A 13 8.45 -4.35 -10.44
CA GLU A 13 8.19 -3.29 -9.49
C GLU A 13 7.76 -3.84 -8.13
N HIS A 14 6.91 -4.87 -8.10
CA HIS A 14 6.51 -5.55 -6.87
C HIS A 14 7.73 -6.15 -6.15
N LYS A 15 8.58 -6.87 -6.90
CA LYS A 15 9.80 -7.47 -6.37
C LYS A 15 10.76 -6.39 -5.84
N SER A 16 10.94 -5.29 -6.57
CA SER A 16 11.80 -4.17 -6.16
C SER A 16 11.33 -3.57 -4.83
N ALA A 17 10.02 -3.36 -4.66
CA ALA A 17 9.46 -2.86 -3.41
C ALA A 17 9.66 -3.84 -2.24
N GLU A 18 9.44 -5.15 -2.44
CA GLU A 18 9.67 -6.18 -1.41
C GLU A 18 11.15 -6.29 -1.01
N GLU A 19 12.06 -6.19 -1.96
CA GLU A 19 13.50 -6.30 -1.75
C GLU A 19 14.17 -4.97 -1.37
N SER A 20 13.39 -3.89 -1.20
CA SER A 20 13.94 -2.59 -0.80
C SER A 20 14.67 -2.69 0.54
N PRO A 21 15.78 -1.95 0.73
CA PRO A 21 16.56 -2.00 1.98
C PRO A 21 15.72 -1.72 3.22
N PHE A 22 14.79 -0.75 3.13
CA PHE A 22 13.91 -0.43 4.24
C PHE A 22 12.99 -1.59 4.60
N MET A 23 12.26 -2.14 3.61
CA MET A 23 11.31 -3.24 3.85
C MET A 23 12.02 -4.47 4.39
N GLN A 24 13.16 -4.82 3.82
CA GLN A 24 13.98 -5.94 4.32
C GLN A 24 14.43 -5.70 5.76
N SER A 25 14.91 -4.50 6.09
CA SER A 25 15.35 -4.18 7.45
C SER A 25 14.20 -4.17 8.46
N LEU A 26 13.03 -3.71 8.03
CA LEU A 26 11.80 -3.73 8.82
C LEU A 26 11.37 -5.18 9.12
N LEU A 27 11.28 -6.02 8.09
CA LEU A 27 10.83 -7.41 8.22
C LEU A 27 11.78 -8.28 9.04
N PHE A 28 13.09 -8.02 8.97
CA PHE A 28 14.09 -8.75 9.74
C PHE A 28 14.43 -8.13 11.10
N GLY A 29 13.71 -7.08 11.54
CA GLY A 29 13.92 -6.46 12.84
C GLY A 29 15.26 -5.73 12.98
N LYS A 30 15.83 -5.23 11.87
CA LYS A 30 17.12 -4.52 11.82
C LYS A 30 16.97 -3.01 12.05
N VAL A 31 15.76 -2.54 12.28
CA VAL A 31 15.43 -1.14 12.59
C VAL A 31 14.63 -1.08 13.89
N PRO A 32 14.60 0.07 14.60
CA PRO A 32 13.79 0.22 15.81
C PRO A 32 12.29 0.23 15.51
N ARG A 33 11.46 0.02 16.56
CA ARG A 33 9.99 0.09 16.46
C ARG A 33 9.49 1.39 15.84
N ASP A 34 10.17 2.50 16.11
CA ASP A 34 9.81 3.81 15.56
C ASP A 34 9.84 3.85 14.04
N ALA A 35 10.68 3.04 13.40
CA ALA A 35 10.70 2.90 11.94
C ALA A 35 9.40 2.30 11.40
N TYR A 36 8.80 1.34 12.13
CA TYR A 36 7.49 0.79 11.81
C TYR A 36 6.39 1.86 11.92
N PHE A 37 6.38 2.61 13.01
CA PHE A 37 5.37 3.66 13.20
C PHE A 37 5.52 4.80 12.19
N ASP A 38 6.75 5.16 11.84
CA ASP A 38 6.98 6.11 10.75
C ASP A 38 6.46 5.58 9.41
N TYR A 39 6.66 4.30 9.12
CA TYR A 39 6.11 3.66 7.92
C TYR A 39 4.58 3.69 7.90
N ILE A 40 3.92 3.26 8.97
CA ILE A 40 2.46 3.26 9.06
C ILE A 40 1.90 4.69 8.95
N ALA A 41 2.59 5.69 9.51
CA ALA A 41 2.20 7.10 9.40
C ALA A 41 2.24 7.62 7.94
N GLN A 42 3.12 7.07 7.09
CA GLN A 42 3.11 7.43 5.67
C GLN A 42 1.89 6.86 4.93
N LEU A 43 1.34 5.75 5.40
CA LEU A 43 0.18 5.14 4.78
C LEU A 43 -1.11 5.92 5.06
N ALA A 44 -1.25 6.53 6.24
CA ALA A 44 -2.47 7.24 6.65
C ALA A 44 -2.99 8.23 5.60
N PRO A 45 -2.22 9.24 5.14
CA PRO A 45 -2.72 10.21 4.17
C PRO A 45 -2.95 9.61 2.77
N ILE A 46 -2.30 8.49 2.44
CA ILE A 46 -2.50 7.78 1.16
C ILE A 46 -3.88 7.11 1.16
N TYR A 47 -4.20 6.37 2.23
CA TYR A 47 -5.51 5.72 2.37
C TYR A 47 -6.62 6.74 2.57
N GLU A 48 -6.39 7.81 3.34
CA GLU A 48 -7.34 8.93 3.44
C GLU A 48 -7.70 9.49 2.06
N ALA A 49 -6.71 9.67 1.19
CA ALA A 49 -6.95 10.16 -0.17
C ALA A 49 -7.71 9.14 -1.02
N LEU A 50 -7.31 7.86 -1.01
CA LEU A 50 -7.98 6.80 -1.77
C LEU A 50 -9.43 6.59 -1.33
N GLU A 51 -9.71 6.66 -0.03
CA GLU A 51 -11.03 6.42 0.56
C GLU A 51 -12.01 7.59 0.36
N LYS A 52 -11.52 8.75 -0.13
CA LYS A 52 -12.36 9.85 -0.65
C LYS A 52 -12.92 9.55 -2.05
N TRP A 53 -12.42 8.53 -2.71
CA TRP A 53 -12.99 8.07 -3.97
C TRP A 53 -14.27 7.27 -3.71
N GLU A 54 -15.39 7.82 -4.16
CA GLU A 54 -16.69 7.15 -4.16
C GLU A 54 -16.88 6.40 -5.49
N GLY A 55 -16.01 5.43 -5.72
CA GLY A 55 -15.93 4.71 -6.98
C GLY A 55 -17.12 3.85 -7.31
N SER A 56 -17.11 3.33 -8.54
CA SER A 56 -18.17 2.47 -9.04
C SER A 56 -18.17 1.08 -8.39
N MET A 57 -19.35 0.53 -8.17
CA MET A 57 -19.48 -0.91 -7.94
C MET A 57 -18.88 -1.68 -9.15
N PRO A 58 -18.15 -2.78 -8.96
CA PRO A 58 -18.08 -3.59 -7.73
C PRO A 58 -16.85 -3.34 -6.84
N PHE A 59 -16.09 -2.27 -7.06
CA PHE A 59 -14.82 -2.02 -6.33
C PHE A 59 -14.99 -1.21 -5.06
N PHE A 60 -16.09 -0.45 -4.93
CA PHE A 60 -16.39 0.33 -3.75
C PHE A 60 -16.89 -0.57 -2.61
N ASP A 61 -15.97 -0.93 -1.71
CA ASP A 61 -16.23 -1.81 -0.57
C ASP A 61 -15.56 -1.27 0.70
N ARG A 62 -16.34 -0.68 1.59
CA ARG A 62 -15.86 -0.07 2.84
C ARG A 62 -15.15 -1.03 3.80
N ARG A 63 -15.30 -2.33 3.63
CA ARG A 63 -14.55 -3.33 4.40
C ARG A 63 -13.04 -3.29 4.09
N LEU A 64 -12.68 -2.73 2.94
CA LEU A 64 -11.28 -2.48 2.56
C LEU A 64 -10.68 -1.26 3.25
N ASP A 65 -11.48 -0.32 3.74
CA ASP A 65 -11.00 0.96 4.28
C ASP A 65 -9.96 0.74 5.40
N ARG A 66 -8.86 1.48 5.31
CA ARG A 66 -7.69 1.32 6.21
C ARG A 66 -7.37 2.57 7.00
N PHE A 67 -7.83 3.75 6.57
CA PHE A 67 -7.47 5.01 7.21
C PHE A 67 -7.77 5.02 8.71
N GLU A 68 -9.00 4.74 9.11
CA GLU A 68 -9.39 4.73 10.52
C GLU A 68 -8.62 3.67 11.35
N ARG A 69 -8.29 2.53 10.74
CA ARG A 69 -7.47 1.50 11.39
C ARG A 69 -6.02 1.97 11.59
N ILE A 70 -5.46 2.67 10.62
CA ILE A 70 -4.11 3.28 10.74
C ILE A 70 -4.12 4.36 11.83
N ILE A 71 -5.14 5.21 11.88
CA ILE A 71 -5.27 6.25 12.92
C ILE A 71 -5.35 5.60 14.30
N ALA A 72 -6.12 4.53 14.46
CA ALA A 72 -6.16 3.78 15.72
C ALA A 72 -4.80 3.20 16.11
N ASP A 73 -4.04 2.65 15.15
CA ASP A 73 -2.67 2.16 15.40
C ASP A 73 -1.70 3.27 15.83
N LEU A 74 -1.96 4.52 15.44
CA LEU A 74 -1.10 5.68 15.73
C LEU A 74 -1.57 6.51 16.94
N GLU A 75 -2.74 6.26 17.50
CA GLU A 75 -3.38 7.12 18.50
C GLU A 75 -2.48 7.48 19.68
N TYR A 76 -1.65 6.53 20.13
CA TYR A 76 -0.76 6.71 21.30
C TYR A 76 0.71 6.90 20.94
N ILE A 77 1.02 7.02 19.64
CA ILE A 77 2.41 7.07 19.15
C ILE A 77 2.92 8.51 19.01
N GLY A 78 2.02 9.47 19.01
CA GLY A 78 2.34 10.88 18.77
C GLY A 78 2.51 11.24 17.30
N THR A 79 2.67 12.52 17.04
CA THR A 79 2.75 13.07 15.68
C THR A 79 4.01 12.58 14.97
N ARG A 80 3.85 12.12 13.73
CA ARG A 80 4.93 11.71 12.84
C ARG A 80 5.03 12.65 11.63
N VAL A 81 6.25 12.82 11.15
CA VAL A 81 6.50 13.68 9.97
C VAL A 81 6.07 12.95 8.71
N VAL A 82 5.25 13.62 7.88
CA VAL A 82 4.89 13.12 6.55
C VAL A 82 6.01 13.44 5.57
N LEU A 83 6.50 12.45 4.86
CA LEU A 83 7.63 12.54 3.93
C LEU A 83 7.23 13.26 2.62
N ASN A 84 8.23 13.83 1.93
CA ASN A 84 8.00 14.52 0.66
C ASN A 84 7.48 13.57 -0.43
N SER A 85 7.95 12.33 -0.46
CA SER A 85 7.44 11.28 -1.36
C SER A 85 5.97 10.96 -1.08
N THR A 86 5.58 10.89 0.19
CA THR A 86 4.19 10.69 0.60
C THR A 86 3.32 11.87 0.16
N ILE A 87 3.75 13.11 0.40
CA ILE A 87 3.04 14.32 -0.05
C ILE A 87 2.84 14.31 -1.57
N SER A 88 3.88 13.92 -2.32
CA SER A 88 3.83 13.82 -3.78
C SER A 88 2.83 12.77 -4.24
N TYR A 89 2.80 11.62 -3.58
CA TYR A 89 1.83 10.56 -3.87
C TYR A 89 0.40 10.99 -3.59
N VAL A 90 0.14 11.57 -2.42
CA VAL A 90 -1.19 12.09 -2.03
C VAL A 90 -1.67 13.18 -3.00
N LYS A 91 -0.78 14.08 -3.43
CA LYS A 91 -1.10 15.10 -4.43
C LYS A 91 -1.54 14.46 -5.75
N HIS A 92 -0.83 13.43 -6.21
CA HIS A 92 -1.18 12.70 -7.42
C HIS A 92 -2.57 12.04 -7.30
N LEU A 93 -2.83 11.30 -6.22
CA LEU A 93 -4.14 10.68 -5.97
C LEU A 93 -5.27 11.72 -5.92
N THR A 94 -5.04 12.84 -5.23
CA THR A 94 -6.01 13.93 -5.12
C THR A 94 -6.37 14.51 -6.49
N GLU A 95 -5.39 14.66 -7.39
CA GLU A 95 -5.64 15.14 -8.74
C GLU A 95 -6.42 14.14 -9.59
N LEU A 96 -6.10 12.84 -9.47
CA LEU A 96 -6.88 11.79 -10.15
C LEU A 96 -8.34 11.76 -9.70
N ILE A 97 -8.58 11.90 -8.39
CA ILE A 97 -9.94 11.93 -7.83
C ILE A 97 -10.69 13.18 -8.31
N LYS A 98 -10.04 14.34 -8.30
CA LYS A 98 -10.61 15.61 -8.77
C LYS A 98 -10.96 15.55 -10.25
N THR A 99 -10.12 14.94 -11.06
CA THR A 99 -10.35 14.78 -12.51
C THR A 99 -11.24 13.59 -12.85
N LYS A 100 -11.62 12.78 -11.84
CA LYS A 100 -12.43 11.57 -11.98
C LYS A 100 -11.82 10.55 -12.97
N ASP A 101 -10.48 10.43 -12.97
CA ASP A 101 -9.80 9.43 -13.79
C ASP A 101 -9.90 8.04 -13.14
N GLU A 102 -11.06 7.42 -13.26
CA GLU A 102 -11.41 6.17 -12.59
C GLU A 102 -10.45 5.02 -12.91
N VAL A 103 -10.00 4.91 -14.14
CA VAL A 103 -9.06 3.85 -14.56
C VAL A 103 -7.76 3.94 -13.76
N ARG A 104 -7.21 5.14 -13.60
CA ARG A 104 -5.98 5.35 -12.84
C ARG A 104 -6.20 5.22 -11.35
N ILE A 105 -7.28 5.76 -10.80
CA ILE A 105 -7.61 5.57 -9.37
C ILE A 105 -7.71 4.08 -9.06
N LEU A 106 -8.40 3.31 -9.92
CA LEU A 106 -8.58 1.86 -9.72
C LEU A 106 -7.26 1.10 -9.81
N ALA A 107 -6.27 1.58 -10.58
CA ALA A 107 -4.92 0.99 -10.59
C ALA A 107 -4.21 1.14 -9.23
N HIS A 108 -4.30 2.32 -8.58
CA HIS A 108 -3.79 2.52 -7.22
C HIS A 108 -4.55 1.68 -6.20
N HIS A 109 -5.87 1.62 -6.30
CA HIS A 109 -6.73 0.80 -5.46
C HIS A 109 -6.35 -0.69 -5.55
N TYR A 110 -6.16 -1.19 -6.77
CA TYR A 110 -5.69 -2.57 -7.01
C TYR A 110 -4.34 -2.85 -6.34
N VAL A 111 -3.34 -1.99 -6.56
CA VAL A 111 -1.98 -2.20 -6.03
C VAL A 111 -1.99 -2.18 -4.51
N ARG A 112 -2.71 -1.22 -3.89
CA ARG A 112 -2.75 -1.08 -2.43
C ARG A 112 -3.54 -2.22 -1.78
N TYR A 113 -4.82 -2.31 -2.05
CA TYR A 113 -5.70 -3.23 -1.30
C TYR A 113 -5.46 -4.72 -1.60
N LEU A 114 -5.17 -5.10 -2.87
CA LEU A 114 -4.82 -6.49 -3.14
C LEU A 114 -3.42 -6.85 -2.62
N GLY A 115 -2.52 -5.90 -2.57
CA GLY A 115 -1.22 -6.05 -1.90
C GLY A 115 -1.41 -6.35 -0.42
N ASP A 116 -2.18 -5.53 0.28
CA ASP A 116 -2.44 -5.67 1.72
C ASP A 116 -3.18 -6.99 2.03
N LEU A 117 -4.21 -7.35 1.25
CA LEU A 117 -4.91 -8.62 1.37
C LEU A 117 -4.03 -9.85 1.08
N SER A 118 -2.95 -9.69 0.33
CA SER A 118 -2.05 -10.78 -0.05
C SER A 118 -0.85 -10.91 0.89
N GLY A 119 -0.08 -9.83 1.05
CA GLY A 119 1.18 -9.80 1.80
C GLY A 119 1.03 -9.26 3.22
N GLY A 120 0.02 -8.43 3.49
CA GLY A 120 -0.12 -7.71 4.74
C GLY A 120 -0.09 -8.60 5.98
N GLN A 121 -0.76 -9.76 5.95
CA GLN A 121 -0.76 -10.70 7.09
C GLN A 121 0.65 -11.21 7.44
N ALA A 122 1.43 -11.53 6.42
CA ALA A 122 2.81 -11.97 6.63
C ALA A 122 3.67 -10.84 7.19
N ILE A 123 3.51 -9.63 6.64
CA ILE A 123 4.19 -8.42 7.11
C ILE A 123 3.81 -8.15 8.56
N GLY A 124 2.51 -8.10 8.90
CA GLY A 124 2.02 -7.88 10.26
C GLY A 124 2.59 -8.90 11.25
N THR A 125 2.61 -10.19 10.89
CA THR A 125 3.19 -11.25 11.70
C THR A 125 4.70 -11.05 11.94
N LEU A 126 5.44 -10.68 10.89
CA LEU A 126 6.88 -10.49 10.98
C LEU A 126 7.26 -9.27 11.81
N VAL A 127 6.59 -8.12 11.64
CA VAL A 127 6.85 -6.91 12.43
C VAL A 127 6.42 -7.11 13.88
N ALA A 128 5.29 -7.78 14.15
CA ALA A 128 4.88 -8.15 15.50
C ALA A 128 5.97 -8.93 16.22
N ARG A 129 6.50 -9.97 15.58
CA ARG A 129 7.52 -10.84 16.15
C ARG A 129 8.88 -10.18 16.26
N ASN A 130 9.37 -9.58 15.17
CA ASN A 130 10.77 -9.16 15.06
C ASN A 130 11.02 -7.77 15.65
N LEU A 131 10.01 -6.91 15.67
CA LEU A 131 10.07 -5.59 16.32
C LEU A 131 9.31 -5.54 17.65
N SER A 132 8.69 -6.66 18.07
CA SER A 132 7.86 -6.73 19.28
C SER A 132 6.74 -5.68 19.27
N ILE A 133 6.06 -5.49 18.13
CA ILE A 133 4.92 -4.58 18.02
C ILE A 133 3.71 -5.25 18.68
N PRO A 134 3.05 -4.61 19.65
CA PRO A 134 1.85 -5.16 20.28
C PRO A 134 0.68 -5.28 19.30
N PRO A 135 -0.23 -6.26 19.49
CA PRO A 135 -1.37 -6.49 18.57
C PRO A 135 -2.28 -5.28 18.35
N ASN A 136 -2.44 -4.43 19.35
CA ASN A 136 -3.26 -3.22 19.27
C ASN A 136 -2.68 -2.11 18.38
N PHE A 137 -1.50 -2.30 17.80
CA PHE A 137 -0.87 -1.42 16.81
C PHE A 137 -0.72 -2.08 15.44
N LEU A 138 -1.53 -3.09 15.15
CA LEU A 138 -1.50 -3.90 13.93
C LEU A 138 -2.87 -3.99 13.25
N SER A 139 -3.81 -3.12 13.61
CA SER A 139 -5.18 -3.13 13.08
C SER A 139 -5.22 -2.80 11.58
N PHE A 140 -4.21 -2.10 11.05
CA PHE A 140 -4.01 -1.90 9.61
C PHE A 140 -4.06 -3.24 8.84
N TYR A 141 -3.46 -4.30 9.39
CA TYR A 141 -3.39 -5.61 8.73
C TYR A 141 -4.64 -6.48 8.94
N ASP A 142 -5.58 -6.02 9.76
CA ASP A 142 -6.80 -6.77 10.02
C ASP A 142 -7.84 -6.57 8.90
N PHE A 143 -8.19 -7.67 8.24
CA PHE A 143 -9.21 -7.76 7.19
C PHE A 143 -10.26 -8.82 7.52
N ASP A 144 -10.56 -9.05 8.79
CA ASP A 144 -11.48 -10.12 9.21
C ASP A 144 -12.90 -9.90 8.67
N ASP A 145 -13.31 -8.64 8.46
CA ASP A 145 -14.59 -8.29 7.84
C ASP A 145 -14.73 -8.80 6.38
N ILE A 146 -13.61 -9.10 5.71
CA ILE A 146 -13.60 -9.65 4.35
C ILE A 146 -13.96 -11.14 4.33
N GLY A 147 -13.71 -11.87 5.42
CA GLY A 147 -13.92 -13.31 5.49
C GLY A 147 -12.97 -14.10 4.58
N ASP A 148 -13.47 -14.75 3.53
CA ASP A 148 -12.63 -15.50 2.59
C ASP A 148 -11.85 -14.56 1.66
N ARG A 149 -10.62 -14.21 2.06
CA ARG A 149 -9.72 -13.31 1.33
C ARG A 149 -9.28 -13.89 -0.02
N VAL A 150 -9.18 -15.21 -0.16
CA VAL A 150 -8.79 -15.85 -1.43
C VAL A 150 -9.88 -15.59 -2.45
N ARG A 151 -11.11 -15.97 -2.10
CA ARG A 151 -12.28 -15.76 -2.96
C ARG A 151 -12.52 -14.28 -3.26
N TYR A 152 -12.35 -13.41 -2.26
CA TYR A 152 -12.49 -11.97 -2.46
C TYR A 152 -11.54 -11.44 -3.54
N LYS A 153 -10.25 -11.82 -3.46
CA LYS A 153 -9.24 -11.42 -4.45
C LYS A 153 -9.51 -11.99 -5.84
N GLU A 154 -10.04 -13.20 -5.92
CA GLU A 154 -10.45 -13.81 -7.20
C GLU A 154 -11.59 -13.01 -7.82
N THR A 155 -12.66 -12.76 -7.06
CA THR A 155 -13.80 -11.94 -7.50
C THR A 155 -13.36 -10.53 -7.93
N TYR A 156 -12.47 -9.90 -7.17
CA TYR A 156 -11.93 -8.59 -7.52
C TYR A 156 -11.21 -8.61 -8.88
N ARG A 157 -10.40 -9.65 -9.14
CA ARG A 157 -9.70 -9.81 -10.44
C ARG A 157 -10.65 -10.11 -11.59
N GLU A 158 -11.68 -10.90 -11.35
CA GLU A 158 -12.75 -11.17 -12.34
C GLU A 158 -13.48 -9.88 -12.71
N ASN A 159 -13.80 -9.07 -11.72
CA ASN A 159 -14.40 -7.75 -11.93
C ASN A 159 -13.50 -6.85 -12.77
N LEU A 160 -12.18 -6.79 -12.51
CA LEU A 160 -11.24 -6.04 -13.34
C LEU A 160 -11.23 -6.51 -14.79
N ASN A 161 -11.25 -7.83 -15.02
CA ASN A 161 -11.26 -8.40 -16.36
C ASN A 161 -12.50 -7.98 -17.18
N THR A 162 -13.59 -7.65 -16.50
CA THR A 162 -14.86 -7.32 -17.14
C THR A 162 -15.07 -5.80 -17.22
N TYR A 163 -14.58 -5.06 -16.21
CA TYR A 163 -14.87 -3.64 -16.06
C TYR A 163 -13.94 -2.74 -16.90
N ILE A 164 -12.65 -3.10 -16.99
CA ILE A 164 -11.68 -2.28 -17.73
C ILE A 164 -11.77 -2.59 -19.23
N ASP A 165 -12.03 -1.54 -20.01
CA ASP A 165 -12.02 -1.62 -21.47
C ASP A 165 -10.61 -1.95 -21.97
N PRO A 166 -10.41 -2.86 -22.92
CA PRO A 166 -9.09 -3.19 -23.47
C PRO A 166 -8.28 -1.99 -23.96
N LYS A 167 -8.92 -0.93 -24.43
CA LYS A 167 -8.23 0.32 -24.82
C LYS A 167 -7.54 1.03 -23.66
N ASP A 168 -7.94 0.75 -22.40
CA ASP A 168 -7.42 1.37 -21.18
C ASP A 168 -6.40 0.49 -20.45
N TYR A 169 -6.06 -0.70 -20.96
CA TYR A 169 -5.13 -1.63 -20.32
C TYR A 169 -3.75 -1.02 -20.10
N ASP A 170 -3.18 -0.41 -21.13
CA ASP A 170 -1.86 0.26 -21.02
C ASP A 170 -1.87 1.40 -20.01
N LYS A 171 -2.95 2.17 -19.99
CA LYS A 171 -3.16 3.27 -19.04
C LYS A 171 -3.19 2.74 -17.60
N PHE A 172 -3.93 1.68 -17.35
CA PHE A 172 -4.02 1.03 -16.03
C PHE A 172 -2.66 0.47 -15.59
N ILE A 173 -1.98 -0.30 -16.46
CA ILE A 173 -0.69 -0.92 -16.17
C ILE A 173 0.38 0.16 -15.88
N THR A 174 0.43 1.21 -16.69
CA THR A 174 1.36 2.33 -16.47
C THR A 174 1.14 2.97 -15.10
N GLU A 175 -0.10 3.17 -14.73
CA GLU A 175 -0.46 3.75 -13.43
C GLU A 175 -0.19 2.81 -12.26
N ALA A 176 -0.44 1.51 -12.43
CA ALA A 176 -0.09 0.51 -11.41
C ALA A 176 1.43 0.47 -11.14
N LYS A 177 2.26 0.58 -12.18
CA LYS A 177 3.71 0.74 -12.03
C LYS A 177 4.09 2.03 -11.31
N LEU A 178 3.39 3.12 -11.60
CA LEU A 178 3.60 4.40 -10.91
C LEU A 178 3.26 4.31 -9.41
N ALA A 179 2.22 3.56 -9.03
CA ALA A 179 1.89 3.29 -7.63
C ALA A 179 3.03 2.59 -6.87
N PHE A 180 3.67 1.60 -7.50
CA PHE A 180 4.88 0.97 -6.93
C PHE A 180 6.04 1.95 -6.82
N LYS A 181 6.27 2.79 -7.84
CA LYS A 181 7.33 3.80 -7.82
C LYS A 181 7.17 4.80 -6.67
N TYR A 182 5.96 5.25 -6.38
CA TYR A 182 5.70 6.08 -5.20
C TYR A 182 6.02 5.33 -3.90
N THR A 183 5.66 4.04 -3.81
CA THR A 183 6.00 3.20 -2.66
C THR A 183 7.52 3.07 -2.47
N GLU A 184 8.27 2.84 -3.55
CA GLU A 184 9.73 2.77 -3.53
C GLU A 184 10.37 4.09 -3.08
N GLN A 185 9.84 5.23 -3.51
CA GLN A 185 10.32 6.55 -3.06
C GLN A 185 10.12 6.75 -1.55
N ILE A 186 8.97 6.34 -1.01
CA ILE A 186 8.71 6.36 0.43
C ILE A 186 9.69 5.44 1.17
N PHE A 187 9.92 4.23 0.66
CA PHE A 187 10.88 3.31 1.27
C PHE A 187 12.32 3.83 1.21
N SER A 188 12.69 4.55 0.15
CA SER A 188 14.00 5.20 0.04
C SER A 188 14.20 6.29 1.11
N GLU A 189 13.23 7.20 1.29
CA GLU A 189 13.32 8.23 2.33
C GLU A 189 13.31 7.62 3.75
N LEU A 190 12.56 6.55 3.98
CA LEU A 190 12.58 5.82 5.25
C LEU A 190 13.91 5.09 5.47
N ALA A 191 14.51 4.55 4.42
CA ALA A 191 15.84 3.95 4.50
C ALA A 191 16.91 4.98 4.86
N ASP A 192 16.89 6.14 4.22
CA ASP A 192 17.81 7.24 4.53
C ASP A 192 17.70 7.73 5.98
N LYS A 193 16.52 7.62 6.59
CA LYS A 193 16.27 7.98 7.98
C LYS A 193 16.70 6.90 8.97
N TRP A 194 16.45 5.63 8.66
CA TRP A 194 16.48 4.56 9.65
C TRP A 194 17.59 3.53 9.44
N ILE A 195 18.21 3.50 8.27
CA ILE A 195 19.32 2.60 7.97
C ILE A 195 20.60 3.42 7.98
N GLN A 196 21.46 3.16 8.95
CA GLN A 196 22.79 3.77 8.97
C GLN A 196 23.55 3.32 7.72
N LYS A 197 24.03 4.28 6.95
CA LYS A 197 25.04 3.99 5.92
C LYS A 197 26.29 3.64 6.72
N ASP A 198 26.77 2.38 6.62
CA ASP A 198 28.09 2.05 7.11
C ASP A 198 29.05 3.07 6.50
N GLU A 199 29.65 3.92 7.34
CA GLU A 199 30.75 4.76 6.89
C GLU A 199 31.86 3.79 6.45
N VAL A 200 32.03 3.69 5.13
CA VAL A 200 33.14 2.95 4.55
C VAL A 200 34.37 3.76 4.86
N GLU A 201 35.12 3.34 5.92
CA GLU A 201 36.47 3.78 6.17
C GLU A 201 37.43 3.33 5.05
#